data_2e61074360eae2dfe274ec10d399d4cd
#
_entry.id   2e61074360eae2dfe274ec10d399d4cd
#
_cell.length_a   1.000
_cell.length_b   1.000
_cell.length_c   1.000
_cell.angle_alpha   90.00
_cell.angle_beta   90.00
_cell.angle_gamma   90.00
#
_symmetry.space_group_name_H-M   'P 1'
#
loop_
_entity.id
_entity.type
_entity.pdbx_description
1 polymer ?
#
loop_
_entity_poly.entity_id
_entity_poly.type
_entity_poly.pdbx_seq_one_letter_code
_entity_poly.pdbx_strand_id
1 'polypeptide(L)'
;MILKSSSRIGLDIDDVLSDFYGAYCEYFDTDNNPKMLIDNIITRNVHRILRNDRNFWLNLKVKQMPNFTPELFCTKRVNNKAWTKKWLQINGFPNSPVYQMYLQSGNKARMIKGRVDVFIDDSISNMIKMNLSGVPCLLMDTPNNRDWGPIGRIYTLDKDEIMEIYELFMKTVFPNFKNLV
;
A
#
# COMPACT_ATOMS: atom_id res chain seq x y z
N MET A 1 -14.62 13.77 15.11
CA MET A 1 -15.10 14.11 13.75
C MET A 1 -15.72 12.83 13.21
N ILE A 2 -17.02 12.77 13.07
CA ILE A 2 -17.74 11.61 12.53
C ILE A 2 -17.47 11.60 11.03
N LEU A 3 -16.81 10.55 10.52
CA LEU A 3 -16.60 10.38 9.10
C LEU A 3 -17.97 10.18 8.42
N LYS A 4 -18.27 11.06 7.48
CA LYS A 4 -19.44 10.92 6.61
C LYS A 4 -19.18 9.77 5.65
N SER A 5 -20.23 9.19 5.06
CA SER A 5 -20.18 8.19 3.99
C SER A 5 -19.31 8.58 2.77
N SER A 6 -18.78 9.79 2.78
CA SER A 6 -17.95 10.42 1.75
C SER A 6 -16.44 10.41 2.05
N SER A 7 -15.95 9.60 2.99
CA SER A 7 -14.51 9.57 3.30
C SER A 7 -13.67 9.12 2.10
N ARG A 8 -12.61 9.90 1.84
CA ARG A 8 -11.69 9.70 0.72
C ARG A 8 -10.61 8.70 1.14
N ILE A 9 -10.69 7.48 0.64
CA ILE A 9 -9.74 6.40 0.93
C ILE A 9 -8.76 6.28 -0.22
N GLY A 10 -7.45 6.36 0.06
CA GLY A 10 -6.39 6.07 -0.89
C GLY A 10 -5.77 4.70 -0.62
N LEU A 11 -5.29 4.03 -1.67
CA LEU A 11 -4.72 2.68 -1.57
C LEU A 11 -3.31 2.61 -2.16
N ASP A 12 -2.42 1.85 -1.50
CA ASP A 12 -1.24 1.31 -2.15
C ASP A 12 -1.64 0.20 -3.14
N ILE A 13 -0.71 -0.25 -3.97
CA ILE A 13 -0.95 -1.29 -4.96
C ILE A 13 -0.24 -2.58 -4.57
N ASP A 14 1.06 -2.54 -4.35
CA ASP A 14 1.85 -3.74 -4.08
C ASP A 14 1.56 -4.27 -2.67
N ASP A 15 1.28 -5.56 -2.59
CA ASP A 15 0.88 -6.30 -1.39
C ASP A 15 -0.41 -5.82 -0.68
N VAL A 16 -1.05 -4.78 -1.23
CA VAL A 16 -2.43 -4.36 -0.87
C VAL A 16 -3.43 -4.88 -1.91
N LEU A 17 -3.25 -4.54 -3.18
CA LEU A 17 -4.13 -4.95 -4.29
C LEU A 17 -3.55 -6.11 -5.10
N SER A 18 -2.23 -6.11 -5.32
CA SER A 18 -1.49 -7.13 -6.05
C SER A 18 -0.64 -7.98 -5.11
N ASP A 19 -0.50 -9.26 -5.43
CA ASP A 19 0.44 -10.16 -4.76
C ASP A 19 1.85 -9.98 -5.34
N PHE A 20 2.46 -8.82 -5.01
CA PHE A 20 3.82 -8.51 -5.48
C PHE A 20 4.86 -9.43 -4.85
N TYR A 21 4.78 -9.62 -3.53
CA TYR A 21 5.75 -10.43 -2.81
C TYR A 21 5.75 -11.90 -3.24
N GLY A 22 4.57 -12.51 -3.39
CA GLY A 22 4.43 -13.87 -3.90
C GLY A 22 4.99 -14.02 -5.31
N ALA A 23 4.64 -13.07 -6.22
CA ALA A 23 5.18 -13.06 -7.58
C ALA A 23 6.70 -12.84 -7.62
N TYR A 24 7.25 -12.02 -6.71
CA TYR A 24 8.69 -11.82 -6.58
C TYR A 24 9.39 -13.11 -6.18
N CYS A 25 8.86 -13.82 -5.17
CA CYS A 25 9.43 -15.09 -4.71
C CYS A 25 9.37 -16.16 -5.81
N GLU A 26 8.26 -16.26 -6.54
CA GLU A 26 8.10 -17.17 -7.67
C GLU A 26 9.10 -16.86 -8.80
N TYR A 27 9.28 -15.57 -9.14
CA TYR A 27 10.18 -15.13 -10.21
C TYR A 27 11.66 -15.43 -9.92
N PHE A 28 12.08 -15.30 -8.67
CA PHE A 28 13.48 -15.50 -8.26
C PHE A 28 13.74 -16.86 -7.61
N ASP A 29 12.78 -17.78 -7.62
CA ASP A 29 12.86 -19.10 -6.99
C ASP A 29 13.38 -19.01 -5.54
N THR A 30 12.82 -18.07 -4.78
CA THR A 30 13.20 -17.84 -3.39
C THR A 30 12.13 -18.37 -2.46
N ASP A 31 12.56 -18.92 -1.31
CA ASP A 31 11.64 -19.36 -0.27
C ASP A 31 10.71 -18.21 0.15
N ASN A 32 9.43 -18.53 0.29
CA ASN A 32 8.38 -17.61 0.69
C ASN A 32 8.51 -17.26 2.21
N ASN A 33 9.75 -17.05 2.67
CA ASN A 33 10.05 -16.69 4.05
C ASN A 33 10.28 -15.17 4.16
N PRO A 34 9.32 -14.43 4.72
CA PRO A 34 9.39 -12.97 4.82
C PRO A 34 10.60 -12.46 5.60
N LYS A 35 11.20 -13.30 6.47
CA LYS A 35 12.38 -12.93 7.27
C LYS A 35 13.70 -12.98 6.49
N MET A 36 13.74 -13.61 5.31
CA MET A 36 14.98 -13.76 4.53
C MET A 36 15.16 -12.70 3.44
N LEU A 37 14.13 -11.99 3.07
CA LEU A 37 14.24 -10.95 2.04
C LEU A 37 14.57 -9.62 2.68
N ILE A 38 15.86 -9.35 2.78
CA ILE A 38 16.37 -8.03 3.18
C ILE A 38 15.88 -7.02 2.13
N ASP A 39 15.16 -6.02 2.56
CA ASP A 39 14.60 -4.91 1.72
C ASP A 39 15.57 -4.43 0.64
N ASN A 40 16.86 -4.41 0.94
CA ASN A 40 17.91 -3.99 0.01
C ASN A 40 18.09 -4.95 -1.18
N ILE A 41 17.87 -6.26 -1.01
CA ILE A 41 17.99 -7.25 -2.11
C ILE A 41 16.79 -7.13 -3.02
N ILE A 42 15.58 -7.07 -2.47
CA ILE A 42 14.35 -6.86 -3.24
C ILE A 42 14.47 -5.56 -4.03
N THR A 43 14.79 -4.46 -3.37
CA THR A 43 14.96 -3.15 -4.01
C THR A 43 15.96 -3.20 -5.16
N ARG A 44 17.12 -3.85 -4.97
CA ARG A 44 18.16 -3.99 -5.99
C ARG A 44 17.66 -4.81 -7.19
N ASN A 45 17.01 -5.94 -6.95
CA ASN A 45 16.51 -6.82 -8.02
C ASN A 45 15.38 -6.16 -8.79
N VAL A 46 14.45 -5.49 -8.10
CA VAL A 46 13.38 -4.72 -8.74
C VAL A 46 13.95 -3.63 -9.65
N HIS A 47 14.97 -2.88 -9.19
CA HIS A 47 15.61 -1.84 -10.02
C HIS A 47 16.38 -2.38 -11.22
N ARG A 48 17.11 -3.49 -11.06
CA ARG A 48 18.02 -3.99 -12.08
C ARG A 48 17.33 -4.92 -13.07
N ILE A 49 16.40 -5.76 -12.62
CA ILE A 49 15.81 -6.85 -13.38
C ILE A 49 14.36 -6.52 -13.75
N LEU A 50 13.50 -6.34 -12.74
CA LEU A 50 12.06 -6.21 -12.96
C LEU A 50 11.65 -4.86 -13.56
N ARG A 51 12.48 -3.82 -13.47
CA ARG A 51 12.13 -2.49 -13.96
C ARG A 51 11.59 -2.49 -15.39
N ASN A 52 12.21 -3.31 -16.25
CA ASN A 52 11.87 -3.38 -17.67
C ASN A 52 11.08 -4.63 -18.05
N ASP A 53 10.75 -5.49 -17.07
CA ASP A 53 9.97 -6.70 -17.31
C ASP A 53 8.47 -6.38 -17.28
N ARG A 54 7.95 -6.01 -18.46
CA ARG A 54 6.51 -5.71 -18.63
C ARG A 54 5.61 -6.87 -18.23
N ASN A 55 6.04 -8.11 -18.53
CA ASN A 55 5.22 -9.30 -18.28
C ASN A 55 5.08 -9.55 -16.78
N PHE A 56 6.15 -9.39 -16.01
CA PHE A 56 6.09 -9.46 -14.55
C PHE A 56 4.99 -8.53 -14.01
N TRP A 57 5.03 -7.23 -14.37
CA TRP A 57 4.11 -6.23 -13.84
C TRP A 57 2.66 -6.39 -14.29
N LEU A 58 2.44 -6.90 -15.51
CA LEU A 58 1.09 -7.07 -16.03
C LEU A 58 0.43 -8.39 -15.58
N ASN A 59 1.23 -9.37 -15.14
CA ASN A 59 0.74 -10.68 -14.71
C ASN A 59 0.67 -10.82 -13.17
N LEU A 60 0.90 -9.76 -12.41
CA LEU A 60 0.70 -9.80 -10.97
C LEU A 60 -0.73 -10.25 -10.64
N LYS A 61 -0.86 -11.24 -9.77
CA LYS A 61 -2.18 -11.72 -9.32
C LYS A 61 -2.87 -10.64 -8.47
N VAL A 62 -4.18 -10.52 -8.61
CA VAL A 62 -4.99 -9.68 -7.71
C VAL A 62 -5.03 -10.38 -6.35
N LYS A 63 -4.71 -9.64 -5.31
CA LYS A 63 -4.77 -10.11 -3.92
C LYS A 63 -6.11 -9.78 -3.28
N GLN A 64 -6.53 -8.53 -3.41
CA GLN A 64 -7.81 -8.06 -2.91
C GLN A 64 -8.42 -7.01 -3.85
N MET A 65 -9.75 -6.98 -3.89
CA MET A 65 -10.53 -5.97 -4.61
C MET A 65 -11.32 -5.14 -3.59
N PRO A 66 -11.22 -3.80 -3.61
CA PRO A 66 -12.03 -2.97 -2.72
C PRO A 66 -13.51 -3.01 -3.13
N ASN A 67 -14.42 -3.00 -2.15
CA ASN A 67 -15.86 -2.88 -2.39
C ASN A 67 -16.33 -1.42 -2.57
N PHE A 68 -15.38 -0.51 -2.76
CA PHE A 68 -15.61 0.92 -2.97
C PHE A 68 -14.71 1.47 -4.08
N THR A 69 -15.00 2.68 -4.55
CA THR A 69 -14.10 3.42 -5.46
C THR A 69 -13.06 4.19 -4.64
N PRO A 70 -11.77 3.82 -4.72
CA PRO A 70 -10.71 4.58 -4.04
C PRO A 70 -10.60 6.00 -4.62
N GLU A 71 -10.28 6.98 -3.77
CA GLU A 71 -10.01 8.36 -4.20
C GLU A 71 -8.78 8.41 -5.13
N LEU A 72 -7.77 7.59 -4.82
CA LEU A 72 -6.55 7.46 -5.60
C LEU A 72 -5.80 6.16 -5.29
N PHE A 73 -4.90 5.80 -6.19
CA PHE A 73 -3.83 4.82 -5.96
C PHE A 73 -2.49 5.53 -5.85
N CYS A 74 -1.65 5.14 -4.87
CA CYS A 74 -0.31 5.70 -4.72
C CYS A 74 0.72 4.61 -4.42
N THR A 75 1.64 4.35 -5.34
CA THR A 75 2.61 3.26 -5.25
C THR A 75 4.05 3.72 -5.45
N LYS A 76 5.00 2.92 -4.96
CA LYS A 76 6.45 3.09 -5.17
C LYS A 76 6.98 2.04 -6.16
N ARG A 77 6.59 2.13 -7.41
CA ARG A 77 7.05 1.25 -8.48
C ARG A 77 8.09 1.93 -9.36
N VAL A 78 9.07 1.14 -9.82
CA VAL A 78 10.13 1.60 -10.75
C VAL A 78 9.78 1.40 -12.21
N ASN A 79 8.75 0.63 -12.50
CA ASN A 79 8.29 0.33 -13.85
C ASN A 79 7.64 1.54 -14.52
N ASN A 80 7.31 1.40 -15.80
CA ASN A 80 6.55 2.40 -16.53
C ASN A 80 5.13 2.54 -15.93
N LYS A 81 4.75 3.78 -15.58
CA LYS A 81 3.44 4.10 -15.02
C LYS A 81 2.27 3.64 -15.90
N ALA A 82 2.46 3.59 -17.23
CA ALA A 82 1.44 3.08 -18.13
C ALA A 82 1.12 1.60 -17.87
N TRP A 83 2.11 0.79 -17.46
CA TRP A 83 1.89 -0.62 -17.11
C TRP A 83 1.11 -0.75 -15.81
N THR A 84 1.40 0.07 -14.81
CA THR A 84 0.60 0.12 -13.57
C THR A 84 -0.86 0.45 -13.86
N LYS A 85 -1.12 1.48 -14.67
CA LYS A 85 -2.49 1.84 -15.10
C LYS A 85 -3.14 0.71 -15.89
N LYS A 86 -2.39 0.07 -16.80
CA LYS A 86 -2.90 -1.05 -17.60
C LYS A 86 -3.25 -2.24 -16.72
N TRP A 87 -2.41 -2.57 -15.72
CA TRP A 87 -2.68 -3.65 -14.77
C TRP A 87 -3.98 -3.39 -13.99
N LEU A 88 -4.17 -2.19 -13.45
CA LEU A 88 -5.42 -1.81 -12.78
C LEU A 88 -6.63 -1.97 -13.72
N GLN A 89 -6.52 -1.50 -14.96
CA GLN A 89 -7.60 -1.58 -15.95
C GLN A 89 -7.99 -3.01 -16.30
N ILE A 90 -7.01 -3.88 -16.62
CA ILE A 90 -7.30 -5.26 -17.05
C ILE A 90 -7.84 -6.12 -15.92
N ASN A 91 -7.56 -5.76 -14.67
CA ASN A 91 -8.08 -6.44 -13.49
C ASN A 91 -9.38 -5.82 -12.94
N GLY A 92 -9.99 -4.87 -13.64
CA GLY A 92 -11.32 -4.34 -13.29
C GLY A 92 -11.33 -3.34 -12.13
N PHE A 93 -10.17 -2.79 -11.75
CA PHE A 93 -10.15 -1.74 -10.73
C PHE A 93 -10.78 -0.43 -11.21
N PRO A 94 -11.42 0.33 -10.31
CA PRO A 94 -11.99 1.63 -10.62
C PRO A 94 -10.97 2.58 -11.29
N ASN A 95 -11.43 3.43 -12.19
CA ASN A 95 -10.59 4.40 -12.89
C ASN A 95 -10.28 5.62 -12.00
N SER A 96 -9.49 5.39 -10.95
CA SER A 96 -9.04 6.42 -10.03
C SER A 96 -7.64 6.96 -10.39
N PRO A 97 -7.29 8.18 -9.98
CA PRO A 97 -5.97 8.75 -10.21
C PRO A 97 -4.83 7.86 -9.69
N VAL A 98 -3.78 7.67 -10.48
CA VAL A 98 -2.60 6.90 -10.10
C VAL A 98 -1.42 7.83 -9.86
N TYR A 99 -0.88 7.82 -8.64
CA TYR A 99 0.35 8.49 -8.26
C TYR A 99 1.45 7.44 -8.10
N GLN A 100 2.48 7.52 -8.94
CA GLN A 100 3.60 6.59 -8.91
C GLN A 100 4.90 7.34 -8.61
N MET A 101 5.62 6.85 -7.60
CA MET A 101 6.91 7.36 -7.17
C MET A 101 8.00 6.33 -7.45
N TYR A 102 9.22 6.77 -7.65
CA TYR A 102 10.37 5.87 -7.63
C TYR A 102 10.69 5.44 -6.18
N LEU A 103 11.17 4.20 -6.00
CA LEU A 103 11.42 3.58 -4.69
C LEU A 103 12.24 4.46 -3.72
N GLN A 104 13.19 5.25 -4.25
CA GLN A 104 14.07 6.11 -3.43
C GLN A 104 13.53 7.54 -3.21
N SER A 105 12.45 7.92 -3.89
CA SER A 105 11.94 9.28 -3.87
C SER A 105 10.95 9.53 -2.74
N GLY A 106 11.43 9.64 -1.52
CA GLY A 106 10.69 10.36 -0.50
C GLY A 106 9.48 9.66 0.12
N ASN A 107 8.62 10.48 0.71
CA ASN A 107 7.46 10.11 1.51
C ASN A 107 6.18 10.24 0.66
N LYS A 108 5.40 9.16 0.54
CA LYS A 108 4.08 9.15 -0.13
C LYS A 108 3.18 10.30 0.36
N ALA A 109 3.28 10.64 1.65
CA ALA A 109 2.47 11.70 2.24
C ALA A 109 2.56 13.03 1.47
N ARG A 110 3.73 13.37 0.90
CA ARG A 110 3.91 14.62 0.12
C ARG A 110 3.02 14.66 -1.12
N MET A 111 2.70 13.50 -1.70
CA MET A 111 1.87 13.43 -2.91
C MET A 111 0.38 13.41 -2.62
N ILE A 112 0.00 12.87 -1.46
CA ILE A 112 -1.41 12.55 -1.20
C ILE A 112 -2.03 13.36 -0.04
N LYS A 113 -1.23 14.14 0.71
CA LYS A 113 -1.72 14.99 1.80
C LYS A 113 -2.79 15.97 1.30
N GLY A 114 -3.92 16.00 2.00
CA GLY A 114 -5.09 16.80 1.64
C GLY A 114 -5.96 16.20 0.52
N ARG A 115 -5.52 15.09 -0.09
CA ARG A 115 -6.30 14.38 -1.13
C ARG A 115 -7.09 13.21 -0.56
N VAL A 116 -6.62 12.61 0.51
CA VAL A 116 -7.25 11.48 1.20
C VAL A 116 -7.46 11.80 2.67
N ASP A 117 -8.45 11.16 3.27
CA ASP A 117 -8.72 11.22 4.70
C ASP A 117 -8.02 10.07 5.44
N VAL A 118 -7.87 8.93 4.75
CA VAL A 118 -7.10 7.76 5.21
C VAL A 118 -6.41 7.10 4.02
N PHE A 119 -5.24 6.55 4.26
CA PHE A 119 -4.49 5.75 3.29
C PHE A 119 -4.25 4.34 3.81
N ILE A 120 -4.23 3.34 2.93
CA ILE A 120 -3.94 1.95 3.26
C ILE A 120 -2.61 1.57 2.61
N ASP A 121 -1.69 1.03 3.41
CA ASP A 121 -0.35 0.61 2.96
C ASP A 121 0.05 -0.67 3.72
N ASP A 122 0.81 -1.57 3.12
CA ASP A 122 1.33 -2.77 3.79
C ASP A 122 2.68 -2.54 4.48
N SER A 123 3.37 -1.47 4.10
CA SER A 123 4.71 -1.14 4.61
C SER A 123 4.65 -0.36 5.92
N ILE A 124 5.18 -0.95 7.00
CA ILE A 124 5.33 -0.30 8.32
C ILE A 124 6.07 1.04 8.17
N SER A 125 7.14 1.08 7.38
CA SER A 125 7.94 2.30 7.16
C SER A 125 7.12 3.42 6.48
N ASN A 126 6.27 3.07 5.51
CA ASN A 126 5.38 4.05 4.88
C ASN A 126 4.31 4.51 5.86
N MET A 127 3.67 3.58 6.57
CA MET A 127 2.63 3.87 7.57
C MET A 127 3.15 4.85 8.63
N ILE A 128 4.33 4.59 9.20
CA ILE A 128 4.97 5.48 10.17
C ILE A 128 5.20 6.87 9.58
N LYS A 129 5.85 6.95 8.41
CA LYS A 129 6.18 8.22 7.76
C LYS A 129 4.94 9.03 7.42
N MET A 130 3.86 8.39 7.01
CA MET A 130 2.61 9.05 6.66
C MET A 130 1.91 9.62 7.89
N ASN A 131 1.77 8.81 8.95
CA ASN A 131 1.17 9.25 10.20
C ASN A 131 1.96 10.41 10.83
N LEU A 132 3.29 10.34 10.87
CA LEU A 132 4.15 11.43 11.33
C LEU A 132 4.02 12.69 10.46
N SER A 133 3.66 12.56 9.19
CA SER A 133 3.42 13.68 8.27
C SER A 133 1.99 14.24 8.35
N GLY A 134 1.15 13.68 9.22
CA GLY A 134 -0.24 14.09 9.41
C GLY A 134 -1.19 13.57 8.32
N VAL A 135 -0.84 12.44 7.70
CA VAL A 135 -1.73 11.67 6.80
C VAL A 135 -2.07 10.37 7.50
N PRO A 136 -3.30 10.19 8.01
CA PRO A 136 -3.69 8.95 8.64
C PRO A 136 -3.47 7.75 7.70
N CYS A 137 -2.73 6.75 8.17
CA CYS A 137 -2.41 5.56 7.40
C CYS A 137 -2.64 4.33 8.26
N LEU A 138 -3.45 3.41 7.76
CA LEU A 138 -3.70 2.10 8.34
C LEU A 138 -2.84 1.05 7.65
N LEU A 139 -2.50 -0.01 8.38
CA LEU A 139 -1.64 -1.08 7.92
C LEU A 139 -2.46 -2.26 7.41
N MET A 140 -2.33 -2.59 6.12
CA MET A 140 -2.87 -3.84 5.57
C MET A 140 -2.09 -5.02 6.13
N ASP A 141 -2.79 -6.03 6.68
CA ASP A 141 -2.16 -7.25 7.18
C ASP A 141 -1.49 -8.04 6.06
N THR A 142 -0.20 -8.31 6.27
CA THR A 142 0.60 -9.17 5.39
C THR A 142 1.56 -10.00 6.23
N PRO A 143 2.05 -11.15 5.73
CA PRO A 143 3.07 -11.93 6.43
C PRO A 143 4.30 -11.12 6.82
N ASN A 144 4.64 -10.10 6.02
CA ASN A 144 5.85 -9.29 6.17
C ASN A 144 5.77 -8.25 7.31
N ASN A 145 4.57 -7.96 7.82
CA ASN A 145 4.38 -6.92 8.82
C ASN A 145 3.70 -7.40 10.12
N ARG A 146 3.53 -8.71 10.30
CA ARG A 146 2.81 -9.28 11.47
C ARG A 146 3.44 -8.94 12.81
N ASP A 147 4.75 -8.73 12.84
CA ASP A 147 5.48 -8.40 14.07
C ASP A 147 5.22 -6.97 14.59
N TRP A 148 4.54 -6.12 13.79
CA TRP A 148 4.21 -4.73 14.19
C TRP A 148 3.13 -4.63 15.29
N GLY A 149 2.32 -5.67 15.44
CA GLY A 149 1.17 -5.65 16.36
C GLY A 149 -0.13 -5.12 15.72
N PRO A 150 -1.20 -4.97 16.52
CA PRO A 150 -2.56 -4.73 16.01
C PRO A 150 -2.89 -3.26 15.70
N ILE A 151 -2.00 -2.31 15.98
CA ILE A 151 -2.30 -0.88 15.92
C ILE A 151 -2.63 -0.45 14.48
N GLY A 152 -3.87 -0.01 14.25
CA GLY A 152 -4.32 0.47 12.94
C GLY A 152 -4.27 -0.58 11.83
N ARG A 153 -4.40 -1.87 12.19
CA ARG A 153 -4.34 -2.99 11.23
C ARG A 153 -5.71 -3.29 10.68
N ILE A 154 -5.76 -3.49 9.37
CA ILE A 154 -6.95 -3.97 8.63
C ILE A 154 -6.62 -5.28 7.91
N TYR A 155 -7.62 -6.09 7.66
CA TYR A 155 -7.48 -7.42 7.06
C TYR A 155 -8.13 -7.50 5.68
N THR A 156 -9.11 -6.66 5.42
CA THR A 156 -9.83 -6.63 4.13
C THR A 156 -9.90 -5.20 3.58
N LEU A 157 -10.23 -5.08 2.30
CA LEU A 157 -10.55 -3.81 1.66
C LEU A 157 -12.06 -3.57 1.65
N ASP A 158 -12.71 -3.96 2.75
CA ASP A 158 -14.09 -3.61 3.02
C ASP A 158 -14.16 -2.18 3.59
N LYS A 159 -15.05 -1.37 3.03
CA LYS A 159 -15.16 0.04 3.43
C LYS A 159 -15.58 0.20 4.88
N ASP A 160 -16.51 -0.63 5.34
CA ASP A 160 -17.07 -0.51 6.70
C ASP A 160 -16.02 -0.91 7.74
N GLU A 161 -15.25 -2.00 7.49
CA GLU A 161 -14.10 -2.38 8.32
C GLU A 161 -13.06 -1.27 8.40
N ILE A 162 -12.66 -0.72 7.24
CA ILE A 162 -11.68 0.38 7.18
C ILE A 162 -12.16 1.57 8.01
N MET A 163 -13.44 1.91 7.90
CA MET A 163 -14.01 3.06 8.59
C MET A 163 -14.08 2.86 10.09
N GLU A 164 -14.47 1.69 10.55
CA GLU A 164 -14.51 1.35 11.98
C GLU A 164 -13.12 1.44 12.61
N ILE A 165 -12.12 0.80 11.98
CA ILE A 165 -10.74 0.80 12.46
C ILE A 165 -10.15 2.21 12.40
N TYR A 166 -10.44 2.96 11.34
CA TYR A 166 -9.98 4.34 11.22
C TYR A 166 -10.54 5.25 12.31
N GLU A 167 -11.83 5.15 12.64
CA GLU A 167 -12.41 5.93 13.73
C GLU A 167 -11.75 5.64 15.08
N LEU A 168 -11.54 4.36 15.37
CA LEU A 168 -10.84 3.95 16.58
C LEU A 168 -9.39 4.48 16.59
N PHE A 169 -8.68 4.32 15.48
CA PHE A 169 -7.30 4.81 15.31
C PHE A 169 -7.20 6.31 15.52
N MET A 170 -8.10 7.11 14.94
CA MET A 170 -8.11 8.56 15.08
C MET A 170 -8.41 9.03 16.50
N LYS A 171 -9.21 8.27 17.27
CA LYS A 171 -9.54 8.61 18.65
C LYS A 171 -8.43 8.24 19.63
N THR A 172 -7.76 7.10 19.45
CA THR A 172 -6.89 6.50 20.45
C THR A 172 -5.40 6.58 20.12
N VAL A 173 -5.05 6.47 18.86
CA VAL A 173 -3.66 6.29 18.42
C VAL A 173 -3.11 7.54 17.74
N PHE A 174 -3.81 8.05 16.75
CA PHE A 174 -3.30 9.13 15.89
C PHE A 174 -2.88 10.41 16.64
N PRO A 175 -3.59 10.89 17.67
CA PRO A 175 -3.20 12.07 18.43
C PRO A 175 -1.85 11.91 19.12
N ASN A 176 -1.50 10.69 19.52
CA ASN A 176 -0.29 10.35 20.26
C ASN A 176 0.75 9.61 19.42
N PHE A 177 0.54 9.48 18.11
CA PHE A 177 1.36 8.62 17.24
C PHE A 177 2.85 8.95 17.31
N LYS A 178 3.22 10.22 17.44
CA LYS A 178 4.62 10.66 17.58
C LYS A 178 5.33 10.11 18.81
N ASN A 179 4.58 9.72 19.84
CA ASN A 179 5.12 9.18 21.09
C ASN A 179 5.22 7.65 21.08
N LEU A 180 4.71 6.99 20.03
CA LEU A 180 4.64 5.53 19.90
C LEU A 180 5.73 4.96 18.98
N VAL A 181 6.50 5.81 18.27
CA VAL A 181 7.50 5.42 17.25
C VAL A 181 8.85 6.06 17.49
#